data_7005f31531bb7b201bd85cae703bf94a
#
_entry.id   7005f31531bb7b201bd85cae703bf94a
#
_cell.length_a   1.000
_cell.length_b   1.000
_cell.length_c   1.000
_cell.angle_alpha   90.00
_cell.angle_beta   90.00
_cell.angle_gamma   90.00
#
_symmetry.space_group_name_H-M   'P 1'
#
loop_
_entity.id
_entity.type
_entity.pdbx_description
1 polymer ?
#
loop_
_entity_poly.entity_id
_entity_poly.type
_entity_poly.pdbx_seq_one_letter_code
_entity_poly.pdbx_strand_id
1 'polypeptide(L)'
;MQILASSSDEGRLPGLGWVAGKVRVLGANEQSSRLPLPHMGWNDVQPKLRHPLFSGLETDAKFYFLHSYYFECDQPAHIAATASYGIDFSCAVSVNNVYGVQFHPEKSHHFGTQLLKNFAEL
;
A
#
# COMPACT_ATOMS: atom_id res chain seq x y z
N MET A 1 7.08 -2.05 3.30
CA MET A 1 5.87 -1.55 4.02
C MET A 1 5.40 -2.50 5.11
N GLN A 2 5.34 -3.77 4.83
CA GLN A 2 4.71 -4.75 5.74
C GLN A 2 5.40 -4.86 7.11
N ILE A 3 6.71 -4.67 7.18
CA ILE A 3 7.43 -4.70 8.45
C ILE A 3 6.97 -3.61 9.44
N LEU A 4 6.30 -2.56 8.95
CA LEU A 4 5.76 -1.48 9.79
C LEU A 4 4.60 -1.94 10.67
N ALA A 5 3.93 -3.03 10.31
CA ALA A 5 2.79 -3.58 11.02
C ALA A 5 3.19 -4.20 12.35
N SER A 6 2.19 -4.47 13.20
CA SER A 6 2.38 -5.14 14.48
C SER A 6 2.58 -6.65 14.31
N SER A 7 1.89 -7.26 13.34
CA SER A 7 1.96 -8.71 13.09
C SER A 7 1.69 -9.02 11.63
N SER A 8 1.93 -10.26 11.22
CA SER A 8 1.73 -10.72 9.86
C SER A 8 1.29 -12.17 9.83
N ASP A 9 0.37 -12.50 8.91
CA ASP A 9 -0.02 -13.88 8.63
C ASP A 9 1.12 -14.70 8.02
N GLU A 10 2.14 -14.01 7.47
CA GLU A 10 3.28 -14.66 6.82
C GLU A 10 4.27 -15.24 7.83
N GLY A 11 4.35 -14.68 9.03
CA GLY A 11 5.35 -15.07 10.02
C GLY A 11 4.82 -15.08 11.45
N ARG A 12 5.68 -15.50 12.37
CA ARG A 12 5.36 -15.60 13.80
C ARG A 12 5.95 -14.47 14.63
N LEU A 13 6.95 -13.78 14.10
CA LEU A 13 7.60 -12.69 14.81
C LEU A 13 6.79 -11.40 14.65
N PRO A 14 6.79 -10.53 15.67
CA PRO A 14 6.14 -9.23 15.54
C PRO A 14 6.90 -8.34 14.56
N GLY A 15 6.17 -7.40 13.93
CA GLY A 15 6.78 -6.34 13.15
C GLY A 15 7.20 -5.18 14.05
N LEU A 16 7.57 -4.05 13.41
CA LEU A 16 8.02 -2.84 14.12
C LEU A 16 6.90 -2.17 14.91
N GLY A 17 5.64 -2.35 14.48
CA GLY A 17 4.50 -1.72 15.13
C GLY A 17 4.47 -0.20 14.97
N TRP A 18 5.18 0.36 13.99
CA TRP A 18 5.21 1.81 13.76
C TRP A 18 3.91 2.32 13.15
N VAL A 19 3.19 1.46 12.46
CA VAL A 19 1.84 1.72 11.96
C VAL A 19 0.93 0.62 12.49
N ALA A 20 -0.06 0.98 13.27
CA ALA A 20 -0.96 -0.01 13.87
C ALA A 20 -1.75 -0.74 12.79
N GLY A 21 -1.62 -2.05 12.77
CA GLY A 21 -2.28 -2.89 11.79
C GLY A 21 -1.67 -4.28 11.69
N LYS A 22 -2.24 -5.06 10.80
CA LYS A 22 -1.83 -6.45 10.56
C LYS A 22 -1.63 -6.69 9.08
N VAL A 23 -0.65 -7.50 8.74
CA VAL A 23 -0.46 -7.98 7.37
C VAL A 23 -1.26 -9.27 7.21
N ARG A 24 -2.11 -9.29 6.19
CA ARG A 24 -2.98 -10.42 5.88
C ARG A 24 -2.72 -10.94 4.48
N VAL A 25 -3.04 -12.22 4.26
CA VAL A 25 -2.89 -12.84 2.94
C VAL A 25 -4.05 -12.41 2.04
N LEU A 26 -3.75 -12.04 0.80
CA LEU A 26 -4.76 -11.87 -0.24
C LEU A 26 -5.40 -13.24 -0.52
N GLY A 27 -6.70 -13.25 -0.84
CA GLY A 27 -7.40 -14.49 -1.09
C GLY A 27 -7.98 -15.15 0.15
N ALA A 28 -7.83 -14.52 1.33
CA ALA A 28 -8.39 -15.02 2.58
C ALA A 28 -9.91 -14.90 2.65
N ASN A 29 -10.53 -14.08 1.77
CA ASN A 29 -11.97 -13.92 1.69
C ASN A 29 -12.48 -14.36 0.31
N GLU A 30 -13.80 -14.54 0.17
CA GLU A 30 -14.41 -15.05 -1.06
C GLU A 30 -14.18 -14.12 -2.27
N GLN A 31 -14.15 -12.81 -2.05
CA GLN A 31 -14.00 -11.84 -3.13
C GLN A 31 -12.61 -11.89 -3.76
N SER A 32 -11.58 -12.03 -2.95
CA SER A 32 -10.20 -12.05 -3.43
C SER A 32 -9.70 -13.44 -3.78
N SER A 33 -10.38 -14.52 -3.32
CA SER A 33 -9.94 -15.91 -3.53
C SER A 33 -9.99 -16.36 -4.99
N ARG A 34 -10.75 -15.66 -5.84
CA ARG A 34 -10.91 -16.00 -7.26
C ARG A 34 -9.84 -15.43 -8.16
N LEU A 35 -9.03 -14.52 -7.64
CA LEU A 35 -7.99 -13.86 -8.42
C LEU A 35 -6.65 -14.58 -8.25
N PRO A 36 -5.81 -14.59 -9.30
CA PRO A 36 -4.50 -15.22 -9.19
C PRO A 36 -3.60 -14.48 -8.20
N LEU A 37 -2.73 -15.22 -7.52
CA LEU A 37 -1.69 -14.69 -6.66
C LEU A 37 -0.31 -15.00 -7.25
N PRO A 38 0.63 -14.07 -7.14
CA PRO A 38 0.51 -12.74 -6.49
C PRO A 38 -0.32 -11.75 -7.32
N HIS A 39 -0.75 -10.66 -6.68
CA HIS A 39 -1.21 -9.47 -7.41
C HIS A 39 0.03 -8.89 -8.10
N MET A 40 0.08 -9.01 -9.42
CA MET A 40 1.26 -8.63 -10.20
C MET A 40 0.84 -7.80 -11.40
N GLY A 41 1.50 -6.67 -11.60
CA GLY A 41 1.26 -5.79 -12.74
C GLY A 41 0.81 -4.40 -12.33
N TRP A 42 0.39 -3.63 -13.32
CA TRP A 42 -0.08 -2.26 -13.15
C TRP A 42 -1.50 -2.24 -12.58
N ASN A 43 -1.72 -1.35 -11.63
CA ASN A 43 -3.05 -1.13 -11.07
C ASN A 43 -3.23 0.33 -10.67
N ASP A 44 -4.48 0.76 -10.65
CA ASP A 44 -4.85 2.11 -10.24
C ASP A 44 -4.68 2.28 -8.73
N VAL A 45 -4.20 3.46 -8.35
CA VAL A 45 -4.07 3.85 -6.95
C VAL A 45 -4.99 5.04 -6.69
N GLN A 46 -5.76 4.97 -5.60
CA GLN A 46 -6.67 6.01 -5.16
C GLN A 46 -6.07 6.72 -3.94
N PRO A 47 -5.40 7.86 -4.11
CA PRO A 47 -4.85 8.60 -2.97
C PRO A 47 -5.95 9.24 -2.14
N LYS A 48 -5.68 9.43 -0.86
CA LYS A 48 -6.51 10.27 0.00
C LYS A 48 -6.39 11.73 -0.46
N LEU A 49 -7.49 12.46 -0.32
CA LEU A 49 -7.57 13.85 -0.77
C LEU A 49 -6.46 14.70 -0.13
N ARG A 50 -5.73 15.42 -0.97
CA ARG A 50 -4.68 16.37 -0.56
C ARG A 50 -3.53 15.76 0.24
N HIS A 51 -3.29 14.46 0.11
CA HIS A 51 -2.16 13.84 0.79
C HIS A 51 -0.84 14.28 0.10
N PRO A 52 0.13 14.86 0.86
CA PRO A 52 1.33 15.44 0.24
C PRO A 52 2.21 14.42 -0.48
N LEU A 53 2.22 13.15 -0.07
CA LEU A 53 2.96 12.09 -0.75
C LEU A 53 2.48 11.90 -2.20
N PHE A 54 1.21 12.18 -2.47
CA PHE A 54 0.58 11.98 -3.77
C PHE A 54 0.32 13.28 -4.53
N SER A 55 1.02 14.34 -4.20
CA SER A 55 0.92 15.62 -4.91
C SER A 55 1.28 15.42 -6.39
N GLY A 56 0.39 15.85 -7.29
CA GLY A 56 0.53 15.61 -8.73
C GLY A 56 0.11 14.22 -9.20
N LEU A 57 -0.37 13.37 -8.28
CA LEU A 57 -0.78 11.99 -8.54
C LEU A 57 -2.25 11.73 -8.17
N GLU A 58 -3.05 12.79 -8.08
CA GLU A 58 -4.41 12.72 -7.55
C GLU A 58 -5.37 11.98 -8.47
N THR A 59 -5.10 11.97 -9.78
CA THR A 59 -5.97 11.32 -10.77
C THR A 59 -5.16 10.43 -11.70
N ASP A 60 -5.75 9.27 -12.03
CA ASP A 60 -5.20 8.33 -13.03
C ASP A 60 -3.80 7.82 -12.77
N ALA A 61 -3.32 7.88 -11.53
CA ALA A 61 -2.02 7.33 -11.18
C ALA A 61 -2.07 5.80 -11.16
N LYS A 62 -1.09 5.19 -11.80
CA LYS A 62 -0.93 3.74 -11.87
C LYS A 62 0.45 3.36 -11.35
N PHE A 63 0.49 2.29 -10.56
CA PHE A 63 1.73 1.79 -10.01
C PHE A 63 1.87 0.29 -10.25
N TYR A 64 3.09 -0.18 -10.23
CA TYR A 64 3.39 -1.60 -10.40
C TYR A 64 3.35 -2.32 -9.05
N PHE A 65 2.58 -3.41 -9.00
CA PHE A 65 2.41 -4.24 -7.81
C PHE A 65 3.02 -5.62 -8.01
N LEU A 66 3.53 -6.19 -6.93
CA LEU A 66 3.98 -7.58 -6.88
C LEU A 66 3.95 -8.03 -5.42
N HIS A 67 2.81 -8.58 -4.97
CA HIS A 67 2.64 -8.99 -3.58
C HIS A 67 1.52 -10.02 -3.44
N SER A 68 1.57 -10.80 -2.36
CA SER A 68 0.52 -11.75 -1.99
C SER A 68 -0.12 -11.43 -0.64
N TYR A 69 0.42 -10.44 0.07
CA TYR A 69 -0.07 -10.00 1.36
C TYR A 69 -0.39 -8.51 1.30
N TYR A 70 -1.30 -8.05 2.16
CA TYR A 70 -1.68 -6.65 2.21
C TYR A 70 -1.72 -6.15 3.65
N PHE A 71 -1.62 -4.85 3.81
CA PHE A 71 -1.63 -4.17 5.11
C PHE A 71 -3.07 -3.80 5.47
N GLU A 72 -3.56 -4.32 6.60
CA GLU A 72 -4.85 -3.93 7.17
C GLU A 72 -4.59 -2.93 8.30
N CYS A 73 -4.87 -1.65 8.04
CA CYS A 73 -4.70 -0.58 9.04
C CYS A 73 -5.78 -0.66 10.10
N ASP A 74 -5.39 -0.50 11.37
CA ASP A 74 -6.35 -0.38 12.46
C ASP A 74 -7.04 0.99 12.46
N GLN A 75 -6.34 2.03 11.95
CA GLN A 75 -6.82 3.41 11.94
C GLN A 75 -7.00 3.88 10.49
N PRO A 76 -8.23 4.20 10.05
CA PRO A 76 -8.43 4.73 8.70
C PRO A 76 -7.64 6.01 8.40
N ALA A 77 -7.37 6.83 9.42
CA ALA A 77 -6.57 8.04 9.26
C ALA A 77 -5.12 7.77 8.84
N HIS A 78 -4.61 6.56 9.05
CA HIS A 78 -3.27 6.17 8.66
C HIS A 78 -3.16 5.68 7.22
N ILE A 79 -4.27 5.52 6.53
CA ILE A 79 -4.29 5.10 5.12
C ILE A 79 -4.02 6.32 4.24
N ALA A 80 -2.96 6.27 3.45
CA ALA A 80 -2.63 7.34 2.52
C ALA A 80 -3.21 7.10 1.13
N ALA A 81 -3.34 5.84 0.72
CA ALA A 81 -3.93 5.47 -0.56
C ALA A 81 -4.44 4.03 -0.53
N THR A 82 -5.40 3.75 -1.40
CA THR A 82 -5.98 2.41 -1.56
C THR A 82 -5.86 1.93 -3.00
N ALA A 83 -5.93 0.63 -3.18
CA ALA A 83 -6.05 -0.02 -4.47
C ALA A 83 -7.04 -1.18 -4.33
N SER A 84 -7.46 -1.74 -5.46
CA SER A 84 -8.44 -2.81 -5.47
C SER A 84 -7.89 -4.04 -6.20
N TYR A 85 -7.96 -5.20 -5.56
CA TYR A 85 -7.64 -6.49 -6.18
C TYR A 85 -8.52 -7.57 -5.56
N GLY A 86 -9.78 -7.63 -6.00
CA GLY A 86 -10.80 -8.48 -5.39
C GLY A 86 -11.37 -7.87 -4.10
N ILE A 87 -10.57 -7.15 -3.36
CA ILE A 87 -10.93 -6.33 -2.20
C ILE A 87 -10.23 -4.98 -2.34
N ASP A 88 -10.76 -3.97 -1.67
CA ASP A 88 -10.03 -2.72 -1.50
C ASP A 88 -9.03 -2.90 -0.36
N PHE A 89 -7.80 -2.49 -0.59
CA PHE A 89 -6.75 -2.62 0.42
C PHE A 89 -5.90 -1.35 0.50
N SER A 90 -5.26 -1.16 1.65
CA SER A 90 -4.34 -0.04 1.87
C SER A 90 -3.05 -0.30 1.10
N CYS A 91 -2.77 0.49 0.08
CA CYS A 91 -1.52 0.37 -0.68
C CYS A 91 -0.49 1.41 -0.27
N ALA A 92 -0.85 2.37 0.57
CA ALA A 92 0.07 3.32 1.16
C ALA A 92 -0.42 3.71 2.56
N VAL A 93 0.52 3.83 3.48
CA VAL A 93 0.24 4.22 4.87
C VAL A 93 1.11 5.40 5.26
N SER A 94 0.62 6.22 6.18
CA SER A 94 1.33 7.40 6.66
C SER A 94 0.93 7.71 8.10
N VAL A 95 1.91 7.75 8.98
CA VAL A 95 1.74 8.13 10.40
C VAL A 95 2.92 9.01 10.78
N ASN A 96 2.66 10.24 11.18
CA ASN A 96 3.71 11.20 11.49
C ASN A 96 4.68 11.32 10.32
N ASN A 97 5.95 10.99 10.51
CA ASN A 97 6.96 11.00 9.46
C ASN A 97 7.32 9.59 8.95
N VAL A 98 6.46 8.61 9.21
CA VAL A 98 6.61 7.23 8.74
C VAL A 98 5.71 7.02 7.53
N TYR A 99 6.28 6.58 6.42
CA TYR A 99 5.58 6.34 5.16
C TYR A 99 5.89 4.94 4.65
N GLY A 100 4.89 4.28 4.10
CA GLY A 100 5.09 2.97 3.48
C GLY A 100 4.18 2.80 2.28
N VAL A 101 4.69 2.15 1.24
CA VAL A 101 3.91 1.81 0.04
C VAL A 101 4.06 0.34 -0.28
N GLN A 102 2.97 -0.27 -0.76
CA GLN A 102 2.96 -1.67 -1.17
C GLN A 102 3.53 -1.84 -2.57
N PHE A 103 3.26 -0.90 -3.46
CA PHE A 103 3.73 -0.92 -4.83
C PHE A 103 5.23 -0.59 -4.92
N HIS A 104 5.78 -0.77 -6.12
CA HIS A 104 7.19 -0.54 -6.41
C HIS A 104 7.36 0.77 -7.19
N PRO A 105 7.69 1.90 -6.52
CA PRO A 105 7.89 3.17 -7.23
C PRO A 105 8.98 3.08 -8.30
N GLU A 106 10.05 2.33 -8.03
CA GLU A 106 11.18 2.14 -8.95
C GLU A 106 10.80 1.41 -10.24
N LYS A 107 9.65 0.74 -10.25
CA LYS A 107 9.11 0.04 -11.42
C LYS A 107 7.88 0.73 -12.00
N SER A 108 7.56 1.93 -11.54
CA SER A 108 6.32 2.63 -11.87
C SER A 108 6.53 3.86 -12.75
N HIS A 109 7.64 3.92 -13.49
CA HIS A 109 7.96 4.98 -14.45
C HIS A 109 7.77 6.38 -13.84
N HIS A 110 7.15 7.31 -14.58
CA HIS A 110 7.00 8.69 -14.12
C HIS A 110 6.12 8.83 -12.87
N PHE A 111 5.16 7.95 -12.65
CA PHE A 111 4.37 7.96 -11.41
C PHE A 111 5.24 7.68 -10.20
N GLY A 112 6.14 6.71 -10.33
CA GLY A 112 7.08 6.37 -9.27
C GLY A 112 8.08 7.49 -9.02
N THR A 113 8.60 8.11 -10.08
CA THR A 113 9.52 9.25 -9.98
C THR A 113 8.86 10.42 -9.23
N GLN A 114 7.62 10.74 -9.57
CA GLN A 114 6.89 11.81 -8.90
C GLN A 114 6.67 11.50 -7.42
N LEU A 115 6.32 10.26 -7.09
CA LEU A 115 6.13 9.85 -5.70
C LEU A 115 7.43 9.99 -4.89
N LEU A 116 8.55 9.52 -5.44
CA LEU A 116 9.84 9.60 -4.76
C LEU A 116 10.28 11.04 -4.58
N LYS A 117 10.02 11.89 -5.57
CA LYS A 117 10.27 13.33 -5.45
C LYS A 117 9.44 13.94 -4.32
N ASN A 118 8.16 13.61 -4.26
CA ASN A 118 7.27 14.10 -3.20
C ASN A 118 7.80 13.67 -1.83
N PHE A 119 8.20 12.41 -1.71
CA PHE A 119 8.75 11.89 -0.46
C PHE A 119 10.01 12.64 -0.03
N ALA A 120 10.90 12.92 -0.97
CA ALA A 120 12.14 13.64 -0.67
C ALA A 120 11.90 15.10 -0.22
N GLU A 121 10.77 15.67 -0.58
CA GLU A 121 10.40 17.04 -0.27
C GLU A 121 9.49 17.18 0.97
N LEU A 122 9.16 16.08 1.62
CA LEU A 122 8.31 16.11 2.82
C LEU A 122 9.02 16.69 4.06
#